data_a35e5992fbc2ad04ab52fc3628131991
#
_entry.id   a35e5992fbc2ad04ab52fc3628131991
#
_cell.length_a   1.000
_cell.length_b   1.000
_cell.length_c   1.000
_cell.angle_alpha   90.00
_cell.angle_beta   90.00
_cell.angle_gamma   90.00
#
_symmetry.space_group_name_H-M   'P 1'
#
loop_
_entity.id
_entity.type
_entity.pdbx_description
1 polymer ?
#
loop_
_entity_poly.entity_id
_entity_poly.type
_entity_poly.pdbx_seq_one_letter_code
_entity_poly.pdbx_strand_id
1 'polypeptide(L)'
;MPEETQDAEQDFTPEFFIPVSEEHVRQEKAKARLLRDSQWWKNLRGNGLCYYCRKRFPPKELTMDHIVPIIRGGMSSKSNVVACCKDCNSRKKYLLPIEWQEYVTQIQEPGKRN
;
A
#
# COMPACT_ATOMS: atom_id res chain seq x y z
N MET A 1 18.07 -4.60 -17.05
CA MET A 1 17.91 -5.00 -16.77
C MET A 1 17.63 -5.60 -16.02
N PRO A 2 17.56 -5.41 -15.89
CA PRO A 2 17.47 -6.03 -14.85
C PRO A 2 16.96 -7.28 -14.58
N GLU A 3 17.52 -8.18 -14.78
CA GLU A 3 17.04 -9.48 -14.73
C GLU A 3 16.89 -9.97 -13.35
N GLU A 4 17.73 -9.53 -12.46
CA GLU A 4 17.60 -9.96 -11.09
C GLU A 4 16.27 -9.48 -10.54
N THR A 5 15.86 -8.33 -10.95
CA THR A 5 14.59 -7.81 -10.53
C THR A 5 13.47 -8.70 -11.00
N GLN A 6 13.62 -9.19 -12.21
CA GLN A 6 12.60 -10.05 -12.75
C GLN A 6 12.50 -11.35 -12.02
N ASP A 7 13.63 -11.87 -11.58
CA ASP A 7 13.58 -13.11 -10.83
C ASP A 7 12.77 -12.96 -9.57
N ALA A 8 12.98 -11.86 -8.86
CA ALA A 8 12.22 -11.63 -7.65
C ALA A 8 10.75 -11.55 -7.93
N GLU A 9 10.40 -10.89 -9.04
CA GLU A 9 9.00 -10.77 -9.39
C GLU A 9 8.38 -12.10 -9.72
N GLN A 10 9.14 -12.93 -10.40
CA GLN A 10 8.59 -14.21 -10.79
C GLN A 10 8.27 -15.08 -9.61
N ASP A 11 9.00 -14.90 -8.51
CA ASP A 11 8.81 -15.78 -7.37
C ASP A 11 7.44 -15.67 -6.75
N PHE A 12 6.82 -14.48 -6.83
CA PHE A 12 5.51 -14.34 -6.21
C PHE A 12 4.52 -13.62 -7.08
N THR A 13 4.79 -13.49 -8.38
CA THR A 13 3.86 -12.87 -9.28
C THR A 13 2.76 -13.86 -9.63
N PRO A 14 1.49 -13.51 -9.40
CA PRO A 14 0.40 -14.42 -9.76
C PRO A 14 0.35 -14.59 -11.28
N GLU A 15 -0.16 -15.72 -11.72
CA GLU A 15 -0.22 -15.92 -13.17
C GLU A 15 -1.13 -14.93 -13.84
N PHE A 16 -2.09 -14.36 -13.15
CA PHE A 16 -2.97 -13.37 -13.75
C PHE A 16 -2.46 -11.95 -13.60
N PHE A 17 -1.26 -11.80 -13.06
CA PHE A 17 -0.69 -10.47 -12.85
C PHE A 17 -0.35 -9.83 -14.18
N ILE A 18 -0.76 -8.58 -14.35
CA ILE A 18 -0.45 -7.80 -15.53
C ILE A 18 0.49 -6.68 -15.14
N PRO A 19 1.73 -6.71 -15.62
CA PRO A 19 2.68 -5.67 -15.25
C PRO A 19 2.22 -4.31 -15.75
N VAL A 20 2.46 -3.28 -14.97
CA VAL A 20 2.14 -1.93 -15.39
C VAL A 20 3.38 -1.33 -16.04
N SER A 21 3.18 -0.29 -16.83
CA SER A 21 4.27 0.34 -17.55
C SER A 21 5.10 1.20 -16.58
N GLU A 22 6.36 1.41 -16.96
CA GLU A 22 7.21 2.31 -16.21
C GLU A 22 6.66 3.73 -16.23
N GLU A 23 6.03 4.08 -17.35
CA GLU A 23 5.41 5.38 -17.46
C GLU A 23 4.31 5.55 -16.42
N HIS A 24 3.47 4.54 -16.24
CA HIS A 24 2.43 4.57 -15.22
C HIS A 24 3.03 4.78 -13.84
N VAL A 25 4.06 4.01 -13.52
CA VAL A 25 4.67 4.11 -12.20
C VAL A 25 5.23 5.51 -11.98
N ARG A 26 5.93 6.05 -12.97
CA ARG A 26 6.52 7.36 -12.84
C ARG A 26 5.46 8.44 -12.66
N GLN A 27 4.41 8.39 -13.46
CA GLN A 27 3.36 9.39 -13.37
C GLN A 27 2.63 9.33 -12.06
N GLU A 28 2.31 8.13 -11.59
CA GLU A 28 1.56 8.00 -10.35
C GLU A 28 2.40 8.35 -9.14
N LYS A 29 3.69 8.08 -9.18
CA LYS A 29 4.57 8.52 -8.10
C LYS A 29 4.68 10.03 -8.05
N ALA A 30 4.69 10.68 -9.21
CA ALA A 30 4.73 12.14 -9.25
C ALA A 30 3.44 12.72 -8.66
N LYS A 31 2.31 12.13 -9.00
CA LYS A 31 1.03 12.58 -8.44
C LYS A 31 0.99 12.36 -6.94
N ALA A 32 1.53 11.24 -6.47
CA ALA A 32 1.55 10.96 -5.04
C ALA A 32 2.36 12.02 -4.30
N ARG A 33 3.45 12.46 -4.90
CA ARG A 33 4.28 13.49 -4.28
C ARG A 33 3.49 14.78 -4.11
N LEU A 34 2.75 15.16 -5.15
CA LEU A 34 1.91 16.35 -5.07
C LEU A 34 0.81 16.18 -4.03
N LEU A 35 0.23 15.00 -3.99
CA LEU A 35 -0.85 14.73 -3.05
C LEU A 35 -0.36 14.82 -1.62
N ARG A 36 0.88 14.39 -1.36
CA ARG A 36 1.44 14.45 -0.01
C ARG A 36 1.60 15.89 0.46
N ASP A 37 1.76 16.83 -0.46
CA ASP A 37 1.87 18.25 -0.09
C ASP A 37 0.52 18.92 0.06
N SER A 38 -0.55 18.23 -0.27
CA SER A 38 -1.88 18.84 -0.26
C SER A 38 -2.43 18.95 1.15
N GLN A 39 -3.32 19.92 1.34
CA GLN A 39 -3.99 20.09 2.62
C GLN A 39 -4.87 18.88 2.92
N TRP A 40 -5.44 18.30 1.88
CA TRP A 40 -6.26 17.11 2.04
C TRP A 40 -5.49 15.98 2.74
N TRP A 41 -4.28 15.74 2.27
CA TRP A 41 -3.46 14.68 2.87
C TRP A 41 -3.08 15.02 4.29
N LYS A 42 -2.71 16.28 4.53
CA LYS A 42 -2.31 16.68 5.87
C LYS A 42 -3.46 16.54 6.85
N ASN A 43 -4.68 16.85 6.40
CA ASN A 43 -5.85 16.67 7.26
C ASN A 43 -6.12 15.20 7.53
N LEU A 44 -6.02 14.37 6.49
CA LEU A 44 -6.24 12.96 6.66
C LEU A 44 -5.25 12.36 7.64
N ARG A 45 -3.96 12.66 7.43
CA ARG A 45 -2.92 12.18 8.31
C ARG A 45 -3.10 12.72 9.72
N GLY A 46 -3.60 13.94 9.82
CA GLY A 46 -3.79 14.61 11.10
C GLY A 46 -4.76 13.90 12.02
N ASN A 47 -5.63 13.06 11.46
CA ASN A 47 -6.55 12.28 12.29
C ASN A 47 -5.82 11.28 13.18
N GLY A 48 -4.60 10.92 12.82
CA GLY A 48 -3.80 10.02 13.64
C GLY A 48 -4.30 8.59 13.67
N LEU A 49 -5.07 8.19 12.68
CA LEU A 49 -5.68 6.86 12.67
C LEU A 49 -5.15 6.04 11.49
N CYS A 50 -4.61 4.86 11.78
CA CYS A 50 -4.20 3.96 10.72
C CYS A 50 -5.43 3.34 10.07
N TYR A 51 -5.47 3.41 8.75
CA TYR A 51 -6.61 2.88 8.01
C TYR A 51 -6.78 1.37 8.21
N TYR A 52 -5.66 0.66 8.34
CA TYR A 52 -5.72 -0.81 8.38
C TYR A 52 -5.91 -1.38 9.77
N CYS A 53 -5.07 -1.00 10.74
CA CYS A 53 -5.16 -1.57 12.07
C CYS A 53 -6.04 -0.75 13.00
N ARG A 54 -6.44 0.45 12.58
CA ARG A 54 -7.33 1.32 13.33
C ARG A 54 -6.76 1.79 14.66
N LYS A 55 -5.47 1.68 14.85
CA LYS A 55 -4.81 2.19 16.03
C LYS A 55 -4.41 3.63 15.81
N ARG A 56 -4.19 4.34 16.90
CA ARG A 56 -3.83 5.75 16.85
C ARG A 56 -2.34 5.95 16.94
N PHE A 57 -1.85 6.93 16.21
CA PHE A 57 -0.44 7.26 16.14
C PHE A 57 -0.27 8.76 16.04
N PRO A 58 0.89 9.29 16.46
CA PRO A 58 1.19 10.68 16.14
C PRO A 58 1.15 10.84 14.61
N PRO A 59 0.53 11.91 14.12
CA PRO A 59 0.38 12.05 12.66
C PRO A 59 1.66 11.87 11.86
N LYS A 60 2.79 12.35 12.40
CA LYS A 60 4.04 12.24 11.66
C LYS A 60 4.52 10.82 11.49
N GLU A 61 3.93 9.89 12.21
CA GLU A 61 4.30 8.49 12.07
C GLU A 61 3.43 7.74 11.09
N LEU A 62 2.44 8.43 10.51
CA LEU A 62 1.60 7.82 9.50
C LEU A 62 2.16 8.09 8.12
N THR A 63 2.11 7.08 7.27
CA THR A 63 2.63 7.16 5.92
C THR A 63 1.49 7.04 4.92
N MET A 64 1.76 7.45 3.68
CA MET A 64 0.79 7.32 2.62
C MET A 64 0.87 5.93 2.02
N ASP A 65 -0.27 5.27 1.92
CA ASP A 65 -0.33 3.96 1.28
C ASP A 65 -1.38 3.99 0.18
N HIS A 66 -1.10 3.28 -0.90
CA HIS A 66 -2.04 3.11 -1.99
C HIS A 66 -2.76 1.79 -1.76
N ILE A 67 -4.09 1.85 -1.61
CA ILE A 67 -4.89 0.65 -1.35
C ILE A 67 -4.60 -0.37 -2.44
N VAL A 68 -4.69 0.05 -3.69
CA VAL A 68 -4.19 -0.74 -4.81
C VAL A 68 -2.81 -0.18 -5.13
N PRO A 69 -1.76 -0.97 -4.95
CA PRO A 69 -0.40 -0.46 -5.17
C PRO A 69 -0.18 0.05 -6.58
N ILE A 70 0.67 1.04 -6.71
CA ILE A 70 0.97 1.60 -8.03
C ILE A 70 1.47 0.52 -8.98
N ILE A 71 2.34 -0.35 -8.49
CA ILE A 71 2.89 -1.39 -9.36
C ILE A 71 1.87 -2.45 -9.75
N ARG A 72 0.71 -2.44 -9.11
CA ARG A 72 -0.39 -3.32 -9.45
C ARG A 72 -1.50 -2.56 -10.16
N GLY A 73 -1.17 -1.38 -10.71
CA GLY A 73 -2.11 -0.60 -11.47
C GLY A 73 -2.84 0.49 -10.70
N GLY A 74 -2.51 0.66 -9.43
CA GLY A 74 -3.18 1.66 -8.62
C GLY A 74 -2.85 3.08 -9.03
N MET A 75 -3.74 3.99 -8.72
CA MET A 75 -3.59 5.39 -9.05
C MET A 75 -3.46 6.23 -7.80
N SER A 76 -2.78 7.37 -7.94
CA SER A 76 -2.60 8.29 -6.83
C SER A 76 -3.78 9.25 -6.79
N SER A 77 -4.90 8.76 -6.31
CA SER A 77 -6.12 9.53 -6.18
C SER A 77 -6.60 9.46 -4.74
N LYS A 78 -7.46 10.41 -4.37
CA LYS A 78 -7.95 10.46 -3.01
C LYS A 78 -8.70 9.18 -2.63
N SER A 79 -9.33 8.53 -3.59
CA SER A 79 -10.07 7.31 -3.31
C SER A 79 -9.18 6.09 -3.13
N ASN A 80 -7.91 6.19 -3.50
CA ASN A 80 -7.00 5.06 -3.43
C ASN A 80 -5.84 5.28 -2.46
N VAL A 81 -5.89 6.36 -1.69
CA VAL A 81 -4.79 6.71 -0.79
C VAL A 81 -5.31 6.81 0.63
N VAL A 82 -4.58 6.19 1.55
CA VAL A 82 -4.95 6.20 2.96
C VAL A 82 -3.72 6.47 3.82
N ALA A 83 -3.96 6.86 5.08
CA ALA A 83 -2.89 7.03 6.05
C ALA A 83 -2.72 5.72 6.79
N CYS A 84 -1.49 5.31 6.98
CA CYS A 84 -1.23 3.97 7.47
C CYS A 84 0.05 3.97 8.30
N CYS A 85 0.06 3.21 9.39
CA CYS A 85 1.24 3.14 10.23
C CYS A 85 2.33 2.36 9.52
N LYS A 86 3.56 2.57 9.96
CA LYS A 86 4.70 1.96 9.29
C LYS A 86 4.66 0.45 9.35
N ASP A 87 4.15 -0.09 10.44
CA ASP A 87 4.07 -1.53 10.60
C ASP A 87 3.12 -2.15 9.58
N CYS A 88 1.91 -1.58 9.47
CA CYS A 88 0.97 -2.08 8.48
C CYS A 88 1.49 -1.90 7.07
N ASN A 89 2.15 -0.75 6.82
CA ASN A 89 2.69 -0.48 5.49
C ASN A 89 3.74 -1.53 5.11
N SER A 90 4.63 -1.86 6.05
CA SER A 90 5.65 -2.88 5.82
C SER A 90 5.05 -4.23 5.53
N ARG A 91 4.01 -4.59 6.27
CA ARG A 91 3.41 -5.90 6.09
C ARG A 91 2.61 -5.99 4.81
N LYS A 92 1.90 -4.91 4.48
CA LYS A 92 1.05 -4.93 3.29
C LYS A 92 1.85 -4.89 2.00
N LYS A 93 2.89 -4.07 1.97
CA LYS A 93 3.73 -3.94 0.78
C LYS A 93 2.89 -3.78 -0.48
N TYR A 94 2.94 -4.74 -1.39
CA TYR A 94 2.25 -4.65 -2.68
C TYR A 94 0.98 -5.47 -2.75
N LEU A 95 0.45 -5.86 -1.61
CA LEU A 95 -0.74 -6.71 -1.61
C LEU A 95 -1.96 -5.93 -2.05
N LEU A 96 -2.83 -6.59 -2.80
CA LEU A 96 -4.13 -6.06 -3.15
C LEU A 96 -5.05 -6.19 -1.93
N PRO A 97 -6.16 -5.44 -1.91
CA PRO A 97 -7.08 -5.53 -0.77
C PRO A 97 -7.49 -6.93 -0.41
N ILE A 98 -7.82 -7.76 -1.40
CA ILE A 98 -8.25 -9.12 -1.09
C ILE A 98 -7.09 -9.93 -0.51
N GLU A 99 -5.89 -9.73 -1.01
CA GLU A 99 -4.72 -10.43 -0.50
C GLU A 99 -4.40 -9.98 0.92
N TRP A 100 -4.53 -8.69 1.18
CA TRP A 100 -4.30 -8.14 2.50
C TRP A 100 -5.31 -8.71 3.49
N GLN A 101 -6.57 -8.81 3.07
CA GLN A 101 -7.61 -9.35 3.92
C GLN A 101 -7.30 -10.79 4.31
N GLU A 102 -6.85 -11.58 3.36
CA GLU A 102 -6.49 -12.95 3.64
C GLU A 102 -5.32 -13.05 4.59
N TYR A 103 -4.33 -12.17 4.39
CA TYR A 103 -3.17 -12.16 5.25
C TYR A 103 -3.57 -11.83 6.70
N VAL A 104 -4.40 -10.81 6.87
CA VAL A 104 -4.84 -10.39 8.20
C VAL A 104 -5.62 -11.52 8.86
N THR A 105 -6.48 -12.17 8.11
CA THR A 105 -7.25 -13.28 8.65
C THR A 105 -6.34 -14.37 9.17
N GLN A 106 -5.30 -14.68 8.41
CA GLN A 106 -4.37 -15.74 8.80
C GLN A 106 -3.62 -15.41 10.08
N ILE A 107 -3.15 -14.18 10.21
CA ILE A 107 -2.38 -13.85 11.41
C ILE A 107 -3.28 -13.65 12.62
N GLN A 108 -4.55 -13.40 12.42
CA GLN A 108 -5.47 -13.27 13.54
C GLN A 108 -5.99 -14.61 14.01
N GLU A 109 -6.01 -15.57 13.12
CA GLU A 109 -6.57 -16.87 13.46
C GLU A 109 -5.61 -17.84 14.11
N PRO A 110 -4.29 -17.68 13.97
CA PRO A 110 -3.42 -18.68 14.60
C PRO A 110 -3.72 -18.92 16.06
N GLY A 111 -4.01 -17.85 16.78
CA GLY A 111 -4.36 -18.01 18.20
C GLY A 111 -5.67 -18.74 18.39
N LYS A 112 -6.60 -18.49 17.51
CA LYS A 112 -7.89 -19.14 17.62
C LYS A 112 -7.82 -20.60 17.23
N ARG A 113 -7.01 -20.85 16.22
CA ARG A 113 -6.88 -22.22 15.76
C ARG A 113 -6.22 -23.09 16.80
N ASN A 114 -5.40 -22.51 17.59
CA ASN A 114 -4.73 -23.24 18.62
C ASN A 114 -5.60 -23.37 19.85
#